data_fe0741ee1c37c106dd3693961f4888c0
#
_entry.id   fe0741ee1c37c106dd3693961f4888c0
#
_cell.length_a   1.000
_cell.length_b   1.000
_cell.length_c   1.000
_cell.angle_alpha   90.00
_cell.angle_beta   90.00
_cell.angle_gamma   90.00
#
_symmetry.space_group_name_H-M   'P 1'
#
loop_
_entity.id
_entity.type
_entity.pdbx_description
1 polymer ?
#
loop_
_entity_poly.entity_id
_entity_poly.type
_entity_poly.pdbx_seq_one_letter_code
_entity_poly.pdbx_strand_id
1 'polypeptide(L)'
;MIFDLTVKFANENPTWGYDRISGALSNVGYHITDTTNGNILKAHDIEPAQDPKRTGSWATFMKSHWDVMASIDFTTVEVWTTSGLTTFYLLFVMELKTRRVDFAGCTTNPNVEWIKTIARELTNSEDGFLKSRKYLMMDRVATFSKSFRACLRREGVKPVRLLP
;
A
#
# COMPACT_ATOMS: atom_id res chain seq x y z
N MET A 1 25.41 26.82 17.33
CA MET A 1 24.99 27.24 15.97
C MET A 1 24.53 26.07 15.10
N ILE A 2 25.36 25.05 14.77
CA ILE A 2 24.89 23.89 13.98
C ILE A 2 23.90 23.00 14.76
N PHE A 3 24.18 22.80 16.06
CA PHE A 3 23.31 22.03 16.96
C PHE A 3 21.91 22.65 17.07
N ASP A 4 21.86 23.98 17.30
CA ASP A 4 20.60 24.70 17.44
C ASP A 4 19.79 24.65 16.15
N LEU A 5 20.47 24.71 14.99
CA LEU A 5 19.83 24.62 13.69
C LEU A 5 19.25 23.22 13.41
N THR A 6 19.98 22.17 13.81
CA THR A 6 19.52 20.78 13.73
C THR A 6 18.26 20.58 14.56
N VAL A 7 18.26 21.01 15.82
CA VAL A 7 17.11 20.93 16.71
C VAL A 7 15.93 21.75 16.19
N LYS A 8 16.19 22.94 15.66
CA LYS A 8 15.19 23.81 15.07
C LYS A 8 14.50 23.13 13.87
N PHE A 9 15.26 22.56 12.93
CA PHE A 9 14.69 21.87 11.77
C PHE A 9 13.84 20.66 12.18
N ALA A 10 14.27 19.90 13.19
CA ALA A 10 13.50 18.77 13.71
C ALA A 10 12.17 19.22 14.34
N ASN A 11 12.19 20.26 15.16
CA ASN A 11 10.99 20.77 15.83
C ASN A 11 9.98 21.43 14.87
N GLU A 12 10.48 22.17 13.86
CA GLU A 12 9.62 22.80 12.84
C GLU A 12 9.06 21.77 11.85
N ASN A 13 9.70 20.60 11.73
CA ASN A 13 9.31 19.56 10.77
C ASN A 13 9.27 18.17 11.42
N PRO A 14 8.28 17.86 12.27
CA PRO A 14 8.18 16.60 13.01
C PRO A 14 8.12 15.35 12.15
N THR A 15 7.81 15.50 10.86
CA THR A 15 7.72 14.40 9.87
C THR A 15 9.04 14.13 9.15
N TRP A 16 10.10 14.91 9.42
CA TRP A 16 11.40 14.70 8.77
C TRP A 16 12.22 13.64 9.50
N GLY A 17 12.79 12.71 8.73
CA GLY A 17 13.81 11.77 9.21
C GLY A 17 15.22 12.38 9.18
N TYR A 18 16.19 11.64 9.69
CA TYR A 18 17.60 12.07 9.77
C TYR A 18 18.16 12.54 8.41
N ASP A 19 17.92 11.76 7.34
CA ASP A 19 18.41 12.08 5.98
C ASP A 19 17.90 13.44 5.49
N ARG A 20 16.64 13.74 5.78
CA ARG A 20 16.00 14.98 5.33
C ARG A 20 16.50 16.20 6.08
N ILE A 21 16.75 16.03 7.38
CA ILE A 21 17.35 17.07 8.22
C ILE A 21 18.79 17.31 7.79
N SER A 22 19.60 16.27 7.54
CA SER A 22 20.97 16.37 7.04
C SER A 22 21.02 17.04 5.67
N GLY A 23 20.10 16.71 4.77
CA GLY A 23 19.98 17.38 3.48
C GLY A 23 19.64 18.86 3.58
N ALA A 24 18.73 19.23 4.48
CA ALA A 24 18.38 20.63 4.72
C ALA A 24 19.56 21.43 5.32
N LEU A 25 20.33 20.83 6.24
CA LEU A 25 21.55 21.42 6.77
C LEU A 25 22.61 21.61 5.69
N SER A 26 22.76 20.64 4.78
CA SER A 26 23.68 20.73 3.64
C SER A 26 23.33 21.90 2.71
N ASN A 27 22.04 22.14 2.47
CA ASN A 27 21.57 23.27 1.65
C ASN A 27 21.90 24.66 2.25
N VAL A 28 22.09 24.73 3.56
CA VAL A 28 22.54 25.96 4.26
C VAL A 28 24.04 25.95 4.59
N GLY A 29 24.80 25.06 3.95
CA GLY A 29 26.25 25.03 4.01
C GLY A 29 26.86 24.20 5.18
N TYR A 30 26.05 23.41 5.90
CA TYR A 30 26.52 22.55 6.98
C TYR A 30 26.46 21.07 6.58
N HIS A 31 27.63 20.45 6.44
CA HIS A 31 27.72 19.02 6.14
C HIS A 31 27.99 18.21 7.40
N ILE A 32 26.99 17.49 7.87
CA ILE A 32 27.09 16.54 8.99
C ILE A 32 26.62 15.17 8.55
N THR A 33 27.19 14.13 9.16
CA THR A 33 26.76 12.76 8.93
C THR A 33 25.44 12.47 9.64
N ASP A 34 24.67 11.50 9.14
CA ASP A 34 23.42 11.06 9.77
C ASP A 34 23.64 10.57 11.21
N THR A 35 24.80 9.98 11.49
CA THR A 35 25.19 9.56 12.85
C THR A 35 25.35 10.76 13.78
N THR A 36 26.01 11.83 13.32
CA THR A 36 26.16 13.06 14.08
C THR A 36 24.82 13.74 14.32
N ASN A 37 24.00 13.82 13.26
CA ASN A 37 22.64 14.33 13.34
C ASN A 37 21.81 13.56 14.37
N GLY A 38 21.85 12.22 14.31
CA GLY A 38 21.17 11.35 15.26
C GLY A 38 21.62 11.55 16.73
N ASN A 39 22.92 11.75 16.97
CA ASN A 39 23.44 11.99 18.30
C ASN A 39 22.98 13.35 18.87
N ILE A 40 22.96 14.40 18.05
CA ILE A 40 22.47 15.73 18.42
C ILE A 40 20.99 15.64 18.84
N LEU A 41 20.16 15.02 18.04
CA LEU A 41 18.72 14.94 18.29
C LEU A 41 18.39 14.09 19.53
N LYS A 42 19.11 12.97 19.73
CA LYS A 42 18.98 12.13 20.94
C LYS A 42 19.39 12.88 22.21
N ALA A 43 20.43 13.71 22.14
CA ALA A 43 20.86 14.52 23.28
C ALA A 43 19.82 15.57 23.70
N HIS A 44 18.87 15.87 22.84
CA HIS A 44 17.75 16.80 23.08
C HIS A 44 16.40 16.11 23.23
N ASP A 45 16.38 14.77 23.44
CA ASP A 45 15.16 13.96 23.55
C ASP A 45 14.20 14.10 22.35
N ILE A 46 14.75 14.40 21.17
CA ILE A 46 14.01 14.51 19.92
C ILE A 46 14.17 13.20 19.15
N GLU A 47 13.10 12.43 19.04
CA GLU A 47 13.03 11.31 18.12
C GLU A 47 12.46 11.80 16.78
N PRO A 48 13.27 11.93 15.71
CA PRO A 48 12.78 12.27 14.39
C PRO A 48 11.84 11.19 13.88
N ALA A 49 10.97 11.54 12.94
CA ALA A 49 10.10 10.57 12.30
C ALA A 49 10.93 9.35 11.88
N GLN A 50 10.51 8.18 12.34
CA GLN A 50 11.21 6.94 12.04
C GLN A 50 11.37 6.82 10.52
N ASP A 51 12.62 6.67 10.07
CA ASP A 51 12.92 6.47 8.65
C ASP A 51 12.08 5.27 8.16
N PRO A 52 11.25 5.43 7.12
CA PRO A 52 10.50 4.31 6.53
C PRO A 52 11.40 3.13 6.13
N LYS A 53 12.70 3.38 5.94
CA LYS A 53 13.72 2.35 5.70
C LYS A 53 14.05 1.51 6.95
N ARG A 54 13.81 2.01 8.17
CA ARG A 54 14.07 1.27 9.43
C ARG A 54 12.88 0.43 9.89
N THR A 55 11.66 0.81 9.58
CA THR A 55 10.46 0.00 9.79
C THR A 55 10.28 -0.94 8.62
N GLY A 56 11.05 -2.02 8.54
CA GLY A 56 10.99 -3.11 7.59
C GLY A 56 10.73 -2.67 6.15
N SER A 57 11.74 -2.70 5.28
CA SER A 57 11.57 -2.28 3.90
C SER A 57 10.36 -3.01 3.27
N TRP A 58 9.67 -2.37 2.33
CA TRP A 58 8.60 -3.00 1.55
C TRP A 58 9.02 -4.36 0.99
N ALA A 59 10.29 -4.49 0.57
CA ALA A 59 10.87 -5.75 0.13
C ALA A 59 10.89 -6.82 1.23
N THR A 60 11.22 -6.44 2.47
CA THR A 60 11.21 -7.35 3.64
C THR A 60 9.79 -7.78 3.98
N PHE A 61 8.83 -6.85 3.96
CA PHE A 61 7.42 -7.16 4.15
C PHE A 61 6.91 -8.14 3.09
N MET A 62 7.18 -7.87 1.81
CA MET A 62 6.81 -8.75 0.69
C MET A 62 7.40 -10.15 0.87
N LYS A 63 8.71 -10.22 1.15
CA LYS A 63 9.42 -11.49 1.33
C LYS A 63 8.86 -12.33 2.47
N SER A 64 8.55 -11.71 3.61
CA SER A 64 8.04 -12.43 4.79
C SER A 64 6.56 -12.83 4.70
N HIS A 65 5.79 -12.23 3.78
CA HIS A 65 4.36 -12.50 3.64
C HIS A 65 3.97 -13.07 2.28
N TRP A 66 4.95 -13.36 1.41
CA TRP A 66 4.73 -13.79 0.03
C TRP A 66 3.75 -14.94 -0.11
N ASP A 67 3.81 -15.90 0.82
CA ASP A 67 2.99 -17.12 0.83
C ASP A 67 1.51 -16.86 1.12
N VAL A 68 1.20 -15.76 1.77
CA VAL A 68 -0.15 -15.41 2.21
C VAL A 68 -0.68 -14.14 1.53
N MET A 69 -0.04 -13.75 0.43
CA MET A 69 -0.42 -12.57 -0.34
C MET A 69 -1.10 -12.94 -1.65
N ALA A 70 -2.09 -12.14 -1.99
CA ALA A 70 -2.72 -12.11 -3.31
C ALA A 70 -2.74 -10.67 -3.85
N SER A 71 -2.92 -10.52 -5.14
CA SER A 71 -3.20 -9.25 -5.79
C SER A 71 -4.53 -9.29 -6.52
N ILE A 72 -5.17 -8.15 -6.68
CA ILE A 72 -6.41 -7.99 -7.44
C ILE A 72 -6.26 -6.77 -8.34
N ASP A 73 -6.71 -6.92 -9.58
CA ASP A 73 -6.61 -5.86 -10.57
C ASP A 73 -7.72 -5.94 -11.62
N PHE A 74 -8.03 -4.77 -12.18
CA PHE A 74 -8.96 -4.64 -13.29
C PHE A 74 -8.22 -4.59 -14.62
N THR A 75 -8.81 -5.25 -15.62
CA THR A 75 -8.52 -4.96 -17.02
C THR A 75 -9.81 -4.66 -17.76
N THR A 76 -9.73 -4.01 -18.88
CA THR A 76 -10.91 -3.69 -19.71
C THR A 76 -10.79 -4.32 -21.08
N VAL A 77 -11.93 -4.70 -21.62
CA VAL A 77 -12.07 -5.14 -23.00
C VAL A 77 -13.27 -4.44 -23.64
N GLU A 78 -13.09 -3.99 -24.86
CA GLU A 78 -14.16 -3.40 -25.66
C GLU A 78 -14.72 -4.44 -26.61
N VAL A 79 -16.04 -4.62 -26.60
CA VAL A 79 -16.74 -5.61 -27.40
C VAL A 79 -17.85 -4.92 -28.20
N TRP A 80 -17.94 -5.21 -29.48
CA TRP A 80 -19.07 -4.83 -30.30
C TRP A 80 -20.30 -5.68 -29.92
N THR A 81 -21.32 -5.00 -29.42
CA THR A 81 -22.62 -5.62 -29.09
C THR A 81 -23.72 -5.12 -30.06
N THR A 82 -24.90 -5.66 -29.95
CA THR A 82 -26.07 -5.16 -30.69
C THR A 82 -26.41 -3.69 -30.38
N SER A 83 -25.98 -3.21 -29.21
CA SER A 83 -26.16 -1.82 -28.75
C SER A 83 -24.99 -0.90 -29.08
N GLY A 84 -23.95 -1.40 -29.77
CA GLY A 84 -22.72 -0.65 -30.08
C GLY A 84 -21.52 -1.15 -29.31
N LEU A 85 -20.44 -0.36 -29.34
CA LEU A 85 -19.20 -0.64 -28.60
C LEU A 85 -19.45 -0.53 -27.10
N THR A 86 -19.18 -1.62 -26.39
CA THR A 86 -19.41 -1.72 -24.95
C THR A 86 -18.12 -2.10 -24.24
N THR A 87 -17.74 -1.36 -23.21
CA THR A 87 -16.58 -1.67 -22.37
C THR A 87 -16.98 -2.61 -21.24
N PHE A 88 -16.30 -3.73 -21.15
CA PHE A 88 -16.39 -4.67 -20.03
C PHE A 88 -15.19 -4.53 -19.12
N TYR A 89 -15.44 -4.52 -17.83
CA TYR A 89 -14.44 -4.55 -16.77
C TYR A 89 -14.29 -5.98 -16.28
N LEU A 90 -13.10 -6.53 -16.44
CA LEU A 90 -12.74 -7.88 -16.01
C LEU A 90 -11.90 -7.75 -14.74
N LEU A 91 -12.28 -8.47 -13.70
CA LEU A 91 -11.56 -8.49 -12.44
C LEU A 91 -10.85 -9.81 -12.25
N PHE A 92 -9.55 -9.75 -12.05
CA PHE A 92 -8.71 -10.91 -11.79
C PHE A 92 -8.10 -10.83 -10.40
N VAL A 93 -7.93 -12.00 -9.78
CA VAL A 93 -7.18 -12.15 -8.53
C VAL A 93 -6.06 -13.16 -8.74
N MET A 94 -4.90 -12.89 -8.16
CA MET A 94 -3.70 -13.73 -8.34
C MET A 94 -3.03 -14.00 -7.00
N GLU A 95 -2.70 -15.26 -6.73
CA GLU A 95 -1.78 -15.65 -5.66
C GLU A 95 -0.34 -15.31 -6.05
N LEU A 96 0.38 -14.56 -5.22
CA LEU A 96 1.73 -14.14 -5.59
C LEU A 96 2.73 -15.30 -5.60
N LYS A 97 2.61 -16.25 -4.68
CA LYS A 97 3.53 -17.40 -4.57
C LYS A 97 3.44 -18.33 -5.78
N THR A 98 2.24 -18.79 -6.10
CA THR A 98 2.00 -19.81 -7.13
C THR A 98 1.78 -19.21 -8.50
N ARG A 99 1.49 -17.89 -8.57
CA ARG A 99 1.00 -17.18 -9.75
C ARG A 99 -0.33 -17.73 -10.30
N ARG A 100 -1.05 -18.48 -9.47
CA ARG A 100 -2.39 -18.94 -9.84
C ARG A 100 -3.29 -17.73 -9.96
N VAL A 101 -3.91 -17.60 -11.12
CA VAL A 101 -4.86 -16.53 -11.43
C VAL A 101 -6.26 -17.10 -11.45
N ASP A 102 -7.20 -16.38 -10.89
CA ASP A 102 -8.62 -16.67 -10.97
C ASP A 102 -9.39 -15.46 -11.49
N PHE A 103 -10.47 -15.74 -12.19
CA PHE A 103 -11.37 -14.75 -12.76
C PHE A 103 -12.46 -14.42 -11.74
N ALA A 104 -12.37 -13.28 -11.09
CA ALA A 104 -13.29 -12.88 -10.03
C ALA A 104 -14.64 -12.35 -10.55
N GLY A 105 -14.70 -11.88 -11.80
CA GLY A 105 -15.96 -11.44 -12.39
C GLY A 105 -15.82 -10.43 -13.53
N CYS A 106 -16.93 -10.22 -14.22
CA CYS A 106 -17.05 -9.28 -15.33
C CYS A 106 -18.30 -8.40 -15.16
N THR A 107 -18.19 -7.14 -15.50
CA THR A 107 -19.33 -6.22 -15.51
C THR A 107 -19.09 -5.06 -16.45
N THR A 108 -20.16 -4.46 -16.97
CA THR A 108 -20.10 -3.19 -17.68
C THR A 108 -20.17 -1.99 -16.73
N ASN A 109 -20.53 -2.23 -15.44
CA ASN A 109 -20.68 -1.17 -14.44
C ASN A 109 -20.10 -1.64 -13.08
N PRO A 110 -18.80 -1.43 -12.82
CA PRO A 110 -18.13 -1.85 -11.60
C PRO A 110 -18.51 -0.95 -10.40
N ASN A 111 -19.78 -1.04 -9.99
CA ASN A 111 -20.31 -0.26 -8.87
C ASN A 111 -19.99 -0.89 -7.50
N VAL A 112 -20.34 -0.16 -6.42
CA VAL A 112 -20.04 -0.55 -5.04
C VAL A 112 -20.73 -1.86 -4.64
N GLU A 113 -21.94 -2.11 -5.11
CA GLU A 113 -22.67 -3.34 -4.75
C GLU A 113 -22.05 -4.56 -5.43
N TRP A 114 -21.74 -4.44 -6.71
CA TRP A 114 -21.06 -5.52 -7.44
C TRP A 114 -19.72 -5.89 -6.79
N ILE A 115 -18.88 -4.92 -6.46
CA ILE A 115 -17.57 -5.22 -5.86
C ILE A 115 -17.69 -5.80 -4.45
N LYS A 116 -18.75 -5.49 -3.70
CA LYS A 116 -19.04 -6.15 -2.41
C LYS A 116 -19.44 -7.61 -2.59
N THR A 117 -20.20 -7.93 -3.61
CA THR A 117 -20.55 -9.32 -3.95
C THR A 117 -19.28 -10.11 -4.26
N ILE A 118 -18.43 -9.59 -5.11
CA ILE A 118 -17.12 -10.18 -5.40
C ILE A 118 -16.30 -10.38 -4.12
N ALA A 119 -16.27 -9.40 -3.19
CA ALA A 119 -15.54 -9.58 -1.94
C ALA A 119 -16.03 -10.78 -1.14
N ARG A 120 -17.35 -11.00 -1.06
CA ARG A 120 -17.94 -12.13 -0.35
C ARG A 120 -17.61 -13.47 -1.02
N GLU A 121 -17.67 -13.53 -2.35
CA GLU A 121 -17.32 -14.73 -3.12
C GLU A 121 -15.85 -15.08 -2.93
N LEU A 122 -14.95 -14.11 -3.07
CA LEU A 122 -13.51 -14.32 -2.87
C LEU A 122 -13.14 -14.75 -1.45
N THR A 123 -13.91 -14.37 -0.44
CA THR A 123 -13.64 -14.68 0.96
C THR A 123 -14.52 -15.80 1.53
N ASN A 124 -15.31 -16.45 0.69
CA ASN A 124 -16.16 -17.58 1.11
C ASN A 124 -15.31 -18.64 1.84
N SER A 125 -15.85 -19.15 2.95
CA SER A 125 -15.17 -20.12 3.81
C SER A 125 -15.02 -21.52 3.17
N GLU A 126 -15.85 -21.86 2.17
CA GLU A 126 -15.81 -23.15 1.52
C GLU A 126 -14.84 -23.20 0.34
N ASP A 127 -14.97 -22.26 -0.60
CA ASP A 127 -14.27 -22.27 -1.89
C ASP A 127 -13.64 -20.93 -2.29
N GLY A 128 -13.72 -19.90 -1.42
CA GLY A 128 -13.20 -18.58 -1.72
C GLY A 128 -11.71 -18.57 -2.00
N PHE A 129 -11.31 -17.91 -3.09
CA PHE A 129 -9.92 -17.83 -3.52
C PHE A 129 -8.98 -17.24 -2.44
N LEU A 130 -9.49 -16.34 -1.61
CA LEU A 130 -8.73 -15.65 -0.54
C LEU A 130 -8.78 -16.39 0.81
N LYS A 131 -9.38 -17.56 0.92
CA LYS A 131 -9.58 -18.33 2.17
C LYS A 131 -8.31 -18.47 3.02
N SER A 132 -7.15 -18.66 2.40
CA SER A 132 -5.86 -18.82 3.10
C SER A 132 -4.96 -17.59 2.97
N ARG A 133 -5.48 -16.47 2.48
CA ARG A 133 -4.68 -15.27 2.23
C ARG A 133 -4.91 -14.24 3.33
N LYS A 134 -3.82 -13.61 3.78
CA LYS A 134 -3.87 -12.57 4.82
C LYS A 134 -3.84 -11.17 4.23
N TYR A 135 -3.27 -11.01 3.05
CA TYR A 135 -3.05 -9.71 2.42
C TYR A 135 -3.56 -9.73 0.99
N LEU A 136 -4.31 -8.70 0.61
CA LEU A 136 -4.75 -8.47 -0.76
C LEU A 136 -4.21 -7.13 -1.24
N MET A 137 -3.27 -7.18 -2.17
CA MET A 137 -2.71 -5.99 -2.81
C MET A 137 -3.69 -5.48 -3.87
N MET A 138 -3.87 -4.18 -3.91
CA MET A 138 -4.72 -3.50 -4.88
C MET A 138 -4.16 -2.11 -5.18
N ASP A 139 -4.47 -1.59 -6.33
CA ASP A 139 -4.20 -0.21 -6.68
C ASP A 139 -5.15 0.76 -5.92
N ARG A 140 -5.10 2.04 -6.27
CA ARG A 140 -5.91 3.09 -5.64
C ARG A 140 -7.17 3.45 -6.41
N VAL A 141 -7.60 2.63 -7.35
CA VAL A 141 -8.83 2.86 -8.12
C VAL A 141 -10.02 3.01 -7.17
N ALA A 142 -10.89 3.96 -7.48
CA ALA A 142 -12.06 4.30 -6.67
C ALA A 142 -13.02 3.11 -6.46
N THR A 143 -13.05 2.18 -7.40
CA THR A 143 -13.86 0.95 -7.33
C THR A 143 -13.52 0.11 -6.09
N PHE A 144 -12.23 0.06 -5.68
CA PHE A 144 -11.83 -0.56 -4.41
C PHE A 144 -12.18 0.33 -3.21
N SER A 145 -13.46 0.56 -3.03
CA SER A 145 -14.06 1.48 -2.09
C SER A 145 -13.74 1.18 -0.62
N LYS A 146 -14.09 2.11 0.29
CA LYS A 146 -13.96 1.88 1.73
C LYS A 146 -14.79 0.67 2.18
N SER A 147 -16.00 0.49 1.62
CA SER A 147 -16.89 -0.63 1.93
C SER A 147 -16.34 -1.98 1.47
N PHE A 148 -15.76 -2.06 0.29
CA PHE A 148 -15.05 -3.25 -0.18
C PHE A 148 -13.93 -3.66 0.77
N ARG A 149 -13.06 -2.72 1.13
CA ARG A 149 -11.97 -2.98 2.07
C ARG A 149 -12.45 -3.35 3.48
N ALA A 150 -13.58 -2.81 3.92
CA ALA A 150 -14.19 -3.19 5.19
C ALA A 150 -14.73 -4.62 5.15
N CYS A 151 -15.32 -5.04 4.04
CA CYS A 151 -15.78 -6.41 3.82
C CYS A 151 -14.60 -7.40 3.93
N LEU A 152 -13.51 -7.16 3.21
CA LEU A 152 -12.29 -7.99 3.28
C LEU A 152 -11.73 -8.11 4.70
N ARG A 153 -11.65 -6.98 5.44
CA ARG A 153 -11.13 -7.00 6.82
C ARG A 153 -12.00 -7.82 7.78
N ARG A 154 -13.31 -7.81 7.58
CA ARG A 154 -14.25 -8.61 8.39
C ARG A 154 -13.96 -10.09 8.23
N GLU A 155 -13.57 -10.52 7.04
CA GLU A 155 -13.20 -11.90 6.74
C GLU A 155 -11.71 -12.20 6.94
N GLY A 156 -10.98 -11.33 7.66
CA GLY A 156 -9.58 -11.54 8.05
C GLY A 156 -8.55 -11.18 6.98
N VAL A 157 -8.96 -10.71 5.79
CA VAL A 157 -8.07 -10.29 4.72
C VAL A 157 -7.71 -8.81 4.88
N LYS A 158 -6.44 -8.49 4.96
CA LYS A 158 -5.93 -7.10 5.08
C LYS A 158 -5.67 -6.49 3.70
N PRO A 159 -6.45 -5.49 3.28
CA PRO A 159 -6.19 -4.79 2.02
C PRO A 159 -4.94 -3.92 2.13
N VAL A 160 -4.04 -4.08 1.16
CA VAL A 160 -2.78 -3.34 1.03
C VAL A 160 -2.88 -2.50 -0.24
N ARG A 161 -2.85 -1.17 -0.08
CA ARG A 161 -2.89 -0.25 -1.23
C ARG A 161 -1.47 0.06 -1.70
N LEU A 162 -1.23 -0.11 -2.98
CA LEU A 162 0.06 0.27 -3.58
C LEU A 162 0.27 1.78 -3.47
N LEU A 163 1.52 2.17 -3.26
CA LEU A 163 1.93 3.58 -3.33
C LEU A 163 1.87 4.04 -4.79
N PRO A 164 1.60 5.33 -5.03
CA PRO A 164 1.67 5.88 -6.39
C PRO A 164 3.09 5.84 -6.92
#